data_b436f1c5b21d9092d2fbf7913d670584
#
_entry.id   b436f1c5b21d9092d2fbf7913d670584
#
_cell.length_a   1.000
_cell.length_b   1.000
_cell.length_c   1.000
_cell.angle_alpha   90.00
_cell.angle_beta   90.00
_cell.angle_gamma   90.00
#
_symmetry.space_group_name_H-M   'P 1'
#
loop_
_entity.id
_entity.type
_entity.pdbx_description
1 polymer ?
#
loop_
_entity_poly.entity_id
_entity_poly.type
_entity_poly.pdbx_seq_one_letter_code
_entity_poly.pdbx_strand_id
1 'polypeptide(L)'
;SPYINIPSHLYDAMFMSPHKLLGGPGSCGLLLIRKSLIDTDISPTFAGGGTVEYVNKETQVYQKNIEVREDAGTPGILQLIRASLAYQLRNEIGFEFIKKQKDELKKYFISELKKIPNCEIYGNQEAQNIGIISFNIKGLNPFELCNKLSSQNNFQTRAGCSCAGPYGHDLLGIETLDINNKPG
;
A
#
# COMPACT_ATOMS: atom_id res chain seq x y z
N SER A 1 -4.60 -2.16 5.96
CA SER A 1 -4.27 -0.76 6.23
C SER A 1 -4.35 -0.47 7.72
N PRO A 2 -3.46 0.36 8.30
CA PRO A 2 -3.58 0.78 9.69
C PRO A 2 -4.83 1.63 9.94
N TYR A 3 -5.48 2.10 8.88
CA TYR A 3 -6.58 3.07 8.89
C TYR A 3 -7.90 2.48 8.41
N ILE A 4 -7.93 1.22 8.01
CA ILE A 4 -9.13 0.56 7.48
C ILE A 4 -9.32 -0.73 8.26
N ASN A 5 -10.51 -0.89 8.82
CA ASN A 5 -10.96 -2.14 9.40
C ASN A 5 -12.11 -2.67 8.53
N ILE A 6 -11.81 -3.66 7.69
CA ILE A 6 -12.77 -4.25 6.76
C ILE A 6 -13.17 -5.61 7.29
N PRO A 7 -14.48 -5.84 7.56
CA PRO A 7 -14.97 -7.15 7.95
C PRO A 7 -14.65 -8.22 6.88
N SER A 8 -14.28 -9.41 7.32
CA SER A 8 -13.84 -10.51 6.43
C SER A 8 -14.88 -10.96 5.40
N HIS A 9 -16.17 -10.73 5.68
CA HIS A 9 -17.25 -11.08 4.73
C HIS A 9 -17.36 -10.12 3.53
N LEU A 10 -16.66 -8.98 3.56
CA LEU A 10 -16.69 -7.97 2.48
C LEU A 10 -15.59 -8.12 1.45
N TYR A 11 -14.71 -9.12 1.58
CA TYR A 11 -13.66 -9.37 0.59
C TYR A 11 -13.43 -10.86 0.36
N ASP A 12 -13.00 -11.20 -0.84
CA ASP A 12 -12.60 -12.55 -1.24
C ASP A 12 -11.09 -12.74 -1.14
N ALA A 13 -10.33 -11.69 -1.46
CA ALA A 13 -8.88 -11.63 -1.30
C ALA A 13 -8.44 -10.24 -0.86
N MET A 14 -7.36 -10.17 -0.09
CA MET A 14 -6.75 -8.93 0.38
C MET A 14 -5.23 -9.01 0.30
N PHE A 15 -4.64 -8.12 -0.48
CA PHE A 15 -3.19 -7.94 -0.55
C PHE A 15 -2.74 -6.87 0.43
N MET A 16 -1.72 -7.17 1.22
CA MET A 16 -1.26 -6.25 2.25
C MET A 16 0.23 -6.00 2.15
N SER A 17 0.63 -4.77 2.45
CA SER A 17 2.02 -4.32 2.45
C SER A 17 2.44 -3.89 3.87
N PRO A 18 2.78 -4.82 4.76
CA PRO A 18 3.13 -4.50 6.14
C PRO A 18 4.33 -3.58 6.27
N HIS A 19 5.20 -3.53 5.26
CA HIS A 19 6.35 -2.61 5.23
C HIS A 19 5.96 -1.12 5.30
N LYS A 20 4.68 -0.79 5.05
CA LYS A 20 4.13 0.58 5.19
C LYS A 20 3.64 0.88 6.62
N LEU A 21 3.61 -0.10 7.50
CA LEU A 21 3.28 0.09 8.92
C LEU A 21 4.51 0.60 9.69
N LEU A 22 4.28 1.23 10.84
CA LEU A 22 5.35 1.56 11.77
C LEU A 22 6.06 0.26 12.22
N GLY A 23 7.39 0.25 12.12
CA GLY A 23 8.19 -0.96 12.38
C GLY A 23 8.20 -2.00 11.28
N GLY A 24 7.44 -1.79 10.19
CA GLY A 24 7.27 -2.74 9.11
C GLY A 24 8.31 -2.79 7.99
N PRO A 25 9.18 -1.78 7.76
CA PRO A 25 10.18 -1.87 6.69
C PRO A 25 11.01 -3.15 6.77
N GLY A 26 11.15 -3.83 5.63
CA GLY A 26 11.81 -5.14 5.54
C GLY A 26 10.91 -6.34 5.86
N SER A 27 9.60 -6.14 6.07
CA SER A 27 8.62 -7.23 6.14
C SER A 27 8.24 -7.76 4.76
N CYS A 28 7.69 -8.98 4.72
CA CYS A 28 7.08 -9.55 3.51
C CYS A 28 5.72 -8.91 3.20
N GLY A 29 5.25 -9.11 1.96
CA GLY A 29 3.85 -8.95 1.61
C GLY A 29 3.00 -10.06 2.22
N LEU A 30 1.70 -9.80 2.39
CA LEU A 30 0.73 -10.80 2.86
C LEU A 30 -0.45 -10.86 1.90
N LEU A 31 -0.93 -12.08 1.66
CA LEU A 31 -2.18 -12.36 0.96
C LEU A 31 -3.12 -13.10 1.92
N LEU A 32 -4.30 -12.53 2.14
CA LEU A 32 -5.45 -13.25 2.70
C LEU A 32 -6.40 -13.59 1.56
N ILE A 33 -6.80 -14.84 1.46
CA ILE A 33 -7.70 -15.32 0.41
C ILE A 33 -8.67 -16.35 0.99
N ARG A 34 -9.90 -16.37 0.50
CA ARG A 34 -10.85 -17.44 0.82
C ARG A 34 -10.36 -18.75 0.26
N LYS A 35 -10.30 -19.79 1.08
CA LYS A 35 -9.85 -21.12 0.66
C LYS A 35 -10.67 -21.69 -0.50
N SER A 36 -11.95 -21.37 -0.58
CA SER A 36 -12.85 -21.80 -1.66
C SER A 36 -12.50 -21.21 -3.05
N LEU A 37 -11.61 -20.24 -3.13
CA LEU A 37 -11.13 -19.67 -4.40
C LEU A 37 -9.89 -20.38 -4.92
N ILE A 38 -9.29 -21.25 -4.12
CA ILE A 38 -8.11 -22.03 -4.52
C ILE A 38 -8.59 -23.35 -5.09
N ASP A 39 -8.39 -23.54 -6.37
CA ASP A 39 -8.63 -24.79 -7.06
C ASP A 39 -7.47 -25.76 -6.76
N THR A 40 -7.77 -26.83 -6.02
CA THR A 40 -6.78 -27.84 -5.65
C THR A 40 -6.60 -28.93 -6.69
N ASP A 41 -7.42 -28.96 -7.73
CA ASP A 41 -7.33 -29.94 -8.82
C ASP A 41 -6.28 -29.55 -9.87
N ILE A 42 -5.90 -28.27 -9.87
CA ILE A 42 -4.80 -27.78 -10.72
C ILE A 42 -3.51 -27.60 -9.92
N SER A 43 -2.38 -27.60 -10.59
CA SER A 43 -1.08 -27.33 -9.97
C SER A 43 -1.01 -25.90 -9.40
N PRO A 44 -0.26 -25.67 -8.31
CA PRO A 44 0.02 -24.29 -7.87
C PRO A 44 0.74 -23.50 -8.97
N THR A 45 0.49 -22.19 -9.02
CA THR A 45 1.11 -21.30 -10.01
C THR A 45 2.64 -21.34 -9.93
N PHE A 46 3.19 -21.46 -8.73
CA PHE A 46 4.61 -21.62 -8.47
C PHE A 46 4.80 -22.85 -7.57
N ALA A 47 5.29 -23.93 -8.15
CA ALA A 47 5.70 -25.12 -7.39
C ALA A 47 7.20 -25.04 -7.04
N GLY A 48 7.58 -25.63 -5.90
CA GLY A 48 8.97 -25.63 -5.46
C GLY A 48 9.15 -26.38 -4.14
N GLY A 49 10.25 -26.15 -3.47
CA GLY A 49 10.56 -26.79 -2.20
C GLY A 49 9.44 -26.58 -1.17
N GLY A 50 9.05 -27.65 -0.50
CA GLY A 50 8.01 -27.66 0.53
C GLY A 50 6.57 -27.84 0.02
N THR A 51 6.30 -27.61 -1.28
CA THR A 51 4.94 -27.66 -1.83
C THR A 51 4.43 -29.05 -2.17
N VAL A 52 5.28 -30.06 -2.14
CA VAL A 52 4.98 -31.45 -2.51
C VAL A 52 5.12 -32.39 -1.30
N GLU A 53 4.26 -33.38 -1.21
CA GLU A 53 4.41 -34.55 -0.33
C GLU A 53 5.32 -35.62 -0.96
N TYR A 54 5.21 -35.77 -2.29
CA TYR A 54 5.97 -36.72 -3.07
C TYR A 54 6.24 -36.19 -4.48
N VAL A 55 7.41 -36.51 -4.99
CA VAL A 55 7.77 -36.22 -6.39
C VAL A 55 8.74 -37.27 -6.93
N ASN A 56 8.54 -37.68 -8.17
CA ASN A 56 9.47 -38.47 -8.97
C ASN A 56 9.53 -37.92 -10.40
N LYS A 57 10.14 -38.68 -11.34
CA LYS A 57 10.30 -38.24 -12.73
C LYS A 57 8.99 -38.13 -13.51
N GLU A 58 7.94 -38.80 -13.07
CA GLU A 58 6.69 -38.97 -13.82
C GLU A 58 5.51 -38.29 -13.13
N THR A 59 5.53 -38.16 -11.81
CA THR A 59 4.41 -37.68 -11.04
C THR A 59 4.80 -36.84 -9.83
N GLN A 60 3.88 -36.02 -9.37
CA GLN A 60 3.99 -35.20 -8.18
C GLN A 60 2.69 -35.19 -7.40
N VAL A 61 2.79 -35.22 -6.09
CA VAL A 61 1.66 -35.09 -5.15
C VAL A 61 1.89 -33.84 -4.32
N TYR A 62 0.99 -32.89 -4.42
CA TYR A 62 1.10 -31.62 -3.68
C TYR A 62 0.57 -31.75 -2.25
N GLN A 63 1.05 -30.86 -1.40
CA GLN A 63 0.62 -30.72 -0.02
C GLN A 63 -0.90 -30.48 0.07
N LYS A 64 -1.57 -31.14 1.03
CA LYS A 64 -3.00 -30.95 1.29
C LYS A 64 -3.29 -29.61 1.98
N ASN A 65 -2.34 -29.11 2.77
CA ASN A 65 -2.45 -27.77 3.36
C ASN A 65 -2.25 -26.74 2.26
N ILE A 66 -3.31 -25.97 1.95
CA ILE A 66 -3.32 -24.98 0.88
C ILE A 66 -2.24 -23.89 1.09
N GLU A 67 -2.02 -23.45 2.32
CA GLU A 67 -1.04 -22.42 2.62
C GLU A 67 0.38 -22.89 2.31
N VAL A 68 0.71 -24.14 2.65
CA VAL A 68 2.02 -24.74 2.35
C VAL A 68 2.15 -25.04 0.85
N ARG A 69 1.08 -25.49 0.23
CA ARG A 69 1.02 -25.82 -1.20
C ARG A 69 1.29 -24.60 -2.10
N GLU A 70 0.78 -23.43 -1.72
CA GLU A 70 0.87 -22.20 -2.51
C GLU A 70 2.08 -21.32 -2.13
N ASP A 71 2.89 -21.72 -1.15
CA ASP A 71 4.08 -20.98 -0.69
C ASP A 71 5.37 -21.77 -0.96
N ALA A 72 5.93 -21.60 -2.15
CA ALA A 72 7.09 -22.33 -2.62
C ALA A 72 8.42 -21.80 -2.06
N GLY A 73 9.26 -22.71 -1.62
CA GLY A 73 10.60 -22.41 -1.10
C GLY A 73 10.63 -22.15 0.39
N THR A 74 11.78 -21.74 0.90
CA THR A 74 11.93 -21.38 2.30
C THR A 74 11.25 -20.03 2.57
N PRO A 75 10.28 -19.97 3.49
CA PRO A 75 9.61 -18.72 3.80
C PRO A 75 10.57 -17.70 4.41
N GLY A 76 10.31 -16.43 4.19
CA GLY A 76 11.06 -15.33 4.80
C GLY A 76 10.72 -15.18 6.28
N ILE A 77 11.31 -16.01 7.15
CA ILE A 77 10.96 -16.13 8.57
C ILE A 77 11.10 -14.79 9.30
N LEU A 78 12.22 -14.09 9.14
CA LEU A 78 12.43 -12.78 9.78
C LEU A 78 11.48 -11.72 9.24
N GLN A 79 11.14 -11.77 7.96
CA GLN A 79 10.19 -10.89 7.31
C GLN A 79 8.76 -11.10 7.84
N LEU A 80 8.38 -12.35 8.09
CA LEU A 80 7.08 -12.71 8.69
C LEU A 80 7.01 -12.25 10.15
N ILE A 81 8.06 -12.48 10.95
CA ILE A 81 8.14 -12.00 12.33
C ILE A 81 8.00 -10.47 12.36
N ARG A 82 8.70 -9.77 11.48
CA ARG A 82 8.63 -8.31 11.39
C ARG A 82 7.22 -7.82 11.01
N ALA A 83 6.57 -8.48 10.05
CA ALA A 83 5.19 -8.19 9.71
C ALA A 83 4.26 -8.35 10.92
N SER A 84 4.40 -9.47 11.66
CA SER A 84 3.63 -9.73 12.86
C SER A 84 3.81 -8.66 13.94
N LEU A 85 5.06 -8.30 14.25
CA LEU A 85 5.39 -7.25 15.21
C LEU A 85 4.82 -5.88 14.81
N ALA A 86 4.85 -5.54 13.52
CA ALA A 86 4.27 -4.29 13.04
C ALA A 86 2.74 -4.24 13.21
N TYR A 87 2.05 -5.36 13.00
CA TYR A 87 0.61 -5.46 13.29
C TYR A 87 0.31 -5.45 14.79
N GLN A 88 1.14 -6.12 15.60
CA GLN A 88 1.01 -6.08 17.05
C GLN A 88 1.14 -4.65 17.56
N LEU A 89 2.16 -3.93 17.16
CA LEU A 89 2.36 -2.52 17.52
C LEU A 89 1.17 -1.65 17.12
N ARG A 90 0.66 -1.83 15.90
CA ARG A 90 -0.56 -1.14 15.44
C ARG A 90 -1.75 -1.42 16.34
N ASN A 91 -1.93 -2.67 16.77
CA ASN A 91 -3.05 -3.07 17.62
C ASN A 91 -2.89 -2.52 19.06
N GLU A 92 -1.67 -2.48 19.60
CA GLU A 92 -1.36 -1.90 20.91
C GLU A 92 -1.61 -0.38 20.94
N ILE A 93 -1.21 0.34 19.87
CA ILE A 93 -1.53 1.77 19.74
C ILE A 93 -3.03 1.99 19.63
N GLY A 94 -3.73 1.10 18.95
CA GLY A 94 -5.18 1.13 18.76
C GLY A 94 -5.63 1.92 17.53
N PHE A 95 -6.55 1.31 16.79
CA PHE A 95 -7.07 1.86 15.53
C PHE A 95 -7.76 3.22 15.72
N GLU A 96 -8.60 3.35 16.74
CA GLU A 96 -9.37 4.57 16.98
C GLU A 96 -8.47 5.75 17.36
N PHE A 97 -7.41 5.50 18.14
CA PHE A 97 -6.42 6.52 18.45
C PHE A 97 -5.69 7.01 17.20
N ILE A 98 -5.19 6.08 16.38
CA ILE A 98 -4.49 6.40 15.12
C ILE A 98 -5.42 7.20 14.20
N LYS A 99 -6.67 6.77 14.07
CA LYS A 99 -7.66 7.44 13.22
C LYS A 99 -7.92 8.86 13.70
N LYS A 100 -8.19 9.04 14.98
CA LYS A 100 -8.46 10.36 15.58
C LYS A 100 -7.29 11.33 15.33
N GLN A 101 -6.07 10.91 15.66
CA GLN A 101 -4.87 11.75 15.46
C GLN A 101 -4.68 12.15 13.99
N LYS A 102 -4.92 11.22 13.07
CA LYS A 102 -4.81 11.50 11.65
C LYS A 102 -5.90 12.45 11.14
N ASP A 103 -7.12 12.30 11.60
CA ASP A 103 -8.23 13.17 11.21
C ASP A 103 -8.00 14.61 11.72
N GLU A 104 -7.49 14.78 12.92
CA GLU A 104 -7.14 16.08 13.50
C GLU A 104 -5.98 16.74 12.72
N LEU A 105 -4.90 16.00 12.46
CA LEU A 105 -3.76 16.51 11.69
C LEU A 105 -4.14 16.84 10.24
N LYS A 106 -4.98 16.04 9.61
CA LYS A 106 -5.49 16.30 8.26
C LYS A 106 -6.26 17.62 8.22
N LYS A 107 -7.20 17.81 9.15
CA LYS A 107 -8.00 19.04 9.22
C LYS A 107 -7.12 20.26 9.41
N TYR A 108 -6.18 20.18 10.34
CA TYR A 108 -5.22 21.24 10.59
C TYR A 108 -4.40 21.56 9.34
N PHE A 109 -3.80 20.55 8.73
CA PHE A 109 -2.95 20.73 7.55
C PHE A 109 -3.71 21.34 6.37
N ILE A 110 -4.92 20.87 6.08
CA ILE A 110 -5.77 21.44 5.03
C ILE A 110 -6.11 22.90 5.34
N SER A 111 -6.40 23.23 6.61
CA SER A 111 -6.70 24.62 6.99
C SER A 111 -5.50 25.54 6.78
N GLU A 112 -4.29 25.07 7.00
CA GLU A 112 -3.07 25.84 6.76
C GLU A 112 -2.76 25.96 5.26
N LEU A 113 -2.91 24.88 4.49
CA LEU A 113 -2.73 24.92 3.03
C LEU A 113 -3.65 25.93 2.35
N LYS A 114 -4.90 26.03 2.80
CA LYS A 114 -5.89 26.99 2.28
C LYS A 114 -5.47 28.46 2.47
N LYS A 115 -4.56 28.76 3.38
CA LYS A 115 -4.02 30.11 3.61
C LYS A 115 -2.88 30.47 2.64
N ILE A 116 -2.29 29.46 1.96
CA ILE A 116 -1.18 29.67 1.05
C ILE A 116 -1.71 30.16 -0.31
N PRO A 117 -1.31 31.33 -0.78
CA PRO A 117 -1.72 31.82 -2.10
C PRO A 117 -1.35 30.84 -3.21
N ASN A 118 -2.24 30.68 -4.18
CA ASN A 118 -2.06 29.81 -5.34
C ASN A 118 -1.87 28.31 -5.00
N CYS A 119 -2.20 27.88 -3.78
CA CYS A 119 -2.22 26.48 -3.42
C CYS A 119 -3.53 25.85 -3.87
N GLU A 120 -3.44 24.79 -4.66
CA GLU A 120 -4.55 23.98 -5.11
C GLU A 120 -4.50 22.62 -4.43
N ILE A 121 -5.59 22.23 -3.74
CA ILE A 121 -5.70 20.95 -3.03
C ILE A 121 -6.60 20.03 -3.85
N TYR A 122 -6.09 18.87 -4.21
CA TYR A 122 -6.77 17.91 -5.08
C TYR A 122 -7.64 16.91 -4.31
N GLY A 123 -8.71 16.48 -4.97
CA GLY A 123 -9.66 15.50 -4.45
C GLY A 123 -10.70 16.08 -3.49
N ASN A 124 -11.60 15.21 -3.04
CA ASN A 124 -12.64 15.60 -2.09
C ASN A 124 -12.08 15.70 -0.67
N GLN A 125 -11.92 16.93 -0.19
CA GLN A 125 -11.33 17.23 1.12
C GLN A 125 -12.24 16.82 2.28
N GLU A 126 -13.55 16.75 2.06
CA GLU A 126 -14.54 16.34 3.07
C GLU A 126 -14.68 14.81 3.17
N ALA A 127 -14.22 14.08 2.16
CA ALA A 127 -14.28 12.63 2.19
C ALA A 127 -13.38 12.04 3.28
N GLN A 128 -13.83 10.93 3.86
CA GLN A 128 -12.97 10.12 4.71
C GLN A 128 -11.83 9.54 3.87
N ASN A 129 -10.61 9.79 4.29
CA ASN A 129 -9.42 9.20 3.69
C ASN A 129 -8.40 8.81 4.77
N ILE A 130 -7.32 8.22 4.35
CA ILE A 130 -6.27 7.71 5.25
C ILE A 130 -5.20 8.77 5.61
N GLY A 131 -5.50 10.05 5.40
CA GLY A 131 -4.57 11.15 5.66
C GLY A 131 -3.64 11.48 4.49
N ILE A 132 -3.98 11.04 3.27
CA ILE A 132 -3.26 11.45 2.05
C ILE A 132 -3.83 12.80 1.61
N ILE A 133 -2.95 13.77 1.41
CA ILE A 133 -3.28 15.12 0.94
C ILE A 133 -2.38 15.43 -0.25
N SER A 134 -3.00 15.68 -1.40
CA SER A 134 -2.30 16.05 -2.64
C SER A 134 -2.57 17.52 -2.95
N PHE A 135 -1.52 18.26 -3.25
CA PHE A 135 -1.62 19.69 -3.56
C PHE A 135 -0.51 20.14 -4.50
N ASN A 136 -0.75 21.20 -5.22
CA ASN A 136 0.24 21.94 -5.97
C ASN A 136 0.24 23.43 -5.57
N ILE A 137 1.32 24.11 -5.81
CA ILE A 137 1.39 25.57 -5.72
C ILE A 137 1.66 26.08 -7.14
N LYS A 138 0.73 26.87 -7.69
CA LYS A 138 0.83 27.36 -9.08
C LYS A 138 2.13 28.17 -9.27
N GLY A 139 2.87 27.81 -10.30
CA GLY A 139 4.16 28.43 -10.62
C GLY A 139 5.36 27.81 -9.90
N LEU A 140 5.17 26.78 -9.09
CA LEU A 140 6.26 26.07 -8.41
C LEU A 140 6.32 24.63 -8.90
N ASN A 141 7.51 24.19 -9.30
CA ASN A 141 7.72 22.79 -9.71
C ASN A 141 7.57 21.86 -8.49
N PRO A 142 6.72 20.81 -8.56
CA PRO A 142 6.47 19.89 -7.42
C PRO A 142 7.73 19.17 -6.93
N PHE A 143 8.67 18.84 -7.82
CA PHE A 143 9.92 18.17 -7.43
C PHE A 143 10.85 19.12 -6.68
N GLU A 144 10.92 20.40 -7.10
CA GLU A 144 11.68 21.42 -6.37
C GLU A 144 11.07 21.71 -5.01
N LEU A 145 9.73 21.79 -4.92
CA LEU A 145 9.03 21.94 -3.65
C LEU A 145 9.35 20.80 -2.70
N CYS A 146 9.27 19.56 -3.20
CA CYS A 146 9.58 18.34 -2.45
C CYS A 146 11.01 18.37 -1.89
N ASN A 147 11.99 18.75 -2.73
CA ASN A 147 13.38 18.87 -2.33
C ASN A 147 13.60 19.95 -1.25
N LYS A 148 12.98 21.12 -1.41
CA LYS A 148 13.08 22.21 -0.43
C LYS A 148 12.45 21.84 0.91
N LEU A 149 11.25 21.21 0.89
CA LEU A 149 10.58 20.74 2.09
C LEU A 149 11.42 19.71 2.85
N SER A 150 12.06 18.79 2.14
CA SER A 150 12.92 17.77 2.74
C SER A 150 14.22 18.36 3.30
N SER A 151 14.95 19.15 2.49
CA SER A 151 16.30 19.62 2.85
C SER A 151 16.31 20.77 3.87
N GLN A 152 15.30 21.63 3.85
CA GLN A 152 15.26 22.84 4.68
C GLN A 152 14.36 22.70 5.91
N ASN A 153 13.34 21.83 5.84
CA ASN A 153 12.30 21.76 6.86
C ASN A 153 12.06 20.35 7.39
N ASN A 154 12.80 19.34 6.92
CA ASN A 154 12.64 17.91 7.30
C ASN A 154 11.24 17.35 7.03
N PHE A 155 10.47 17.93 6.11
CA PHE A 155 9.20 17.40 5.65
C PHE A 155 9.41 16.46 4.46
N GLN A 156 9.13 15.18 4.67
CA GLN A 156 9.18 14.19 3.59
C GLN A 156 7.86 14.17 2.84
N THR A 157 7.87 14.66 1.61
CA THR A 157 6.74 14.63 0.69
C THR A 157 7.10 13.83 -0.56
N ARG A 158 6.15 13.61 -1.44
CA ARG A 158 6.36 12.87 -2.68
C ARG A 158 5.81 13.65 -3.86
N ALA A 159 6.62 13.91 -4.87
CA ALA A 159 6.21 14.51 -6.13
C ALA A 159 5.84 13.46 -7.16
N GLY A 160 5.02 13.83 -8.14
CA GLY A 160 4.55 12.98 -9.24
C GLY A 160 3.32 12.16 -8.89
N CYS A 161 2.82 11.40 -9.87
CA CYS A 161 1.57 10.63 -9.77
C CYS A 161 1.64 9.39 -8.87
N SER A 162 2.80 9.08 -8.31
CA SER A 162 2.99 7.94 -7.40
C SER A 162 2.48 6.61 -7.98
N CYS A 163 1.75 5.82 -7.16
CA CYS A 163 1.21 4.52 -7.56
C CYS A 163 -0.26 4.61 -8.03
N ALA A 164 -0.74 5.79 -8.40
CA ALA A 164 -2.12 6.06 -8.79
C ALA A 164 -2.17 6.86 -10.11
N GLY A 165 -1.39 6.43 -11.10
CA GLY A 165 -1.23 7.12 -12.39
C GLY A 165 -2.55 7.58 -13.02
N PRO A 166 -3.49 6.68 -13.39
CA PRO A 166 -4.77 7.10 -13.99
C PRO A 166 -5.55 8.07 -13.11
N TYR A 167 -5.72 7.75 -11.83
CA TYR A 167 -6.42 8.63 -10.89
C TYR A 167 -5.70 9.97 -10.70
N GLY A 168 -4.37 9.97 -10.71
CA GLY A 168 -3.58 11.20 -10.67
C GLY A 168 -3.80 12.08 -11.89
N HIS A 169 -3.90 11.48 -13.08
CA HIS A 169 -4.25 12.19 -14.32
C HIS A 169 -5.64 12.81 -14.24
N ASP A 170 -6.63 12.06 -13.78
CA ASP A 170 -7.99 12.57 -13.59
C ASP A 170 -8.02 13.77 -12.64
N LEU A 171 -7.34 13.67 -11.50
CA LEU A 171 -7.28 14.74 -10.50
C LEU A 171 -6.58 16.01 -11.03
N LEU A 172 -5.57 15.83 -11.87
CA LEU A 172 -4.77 16.92 -12.43
C LEU A 172 -5.34 17.46 -13.75
N GLY A 173 -6.39 16.84 -14.28
CA GLY A 173 -6.95 17.21 -15.60
C GLY A 173 -5.96 16.99 -16.74
N ILE A 174 -5.06 16.01 -16.61
CA ILE A 174 -4.08 15.70 -17.67
C ILE A 174 -4.77 14.81 -18.70
N GLU A 175 -5.07 15.40 -19.84
CA GLU A 175 -5.51 14.63 -21.02
C GLU A 175 -4.38 13.73 -21.51
N THR A 176 -4.76 12.63 -22.20
CA THR A 176 -3.82 11.61 -22.71
C THR A 176 -2.74 12.29 -23.56
N LEU A 177 -1.55 12.36 -23.02
CA LEU A 177 -0.40 12.86 -23.80
C LEU A 177 -0.07 11.84 -24.89
N ASP A 178 0.15 12.33 -26.10
CA ASP A 178 0.75 11.54 -27.15
C ASP A 178 2.10 11.01 -26.64
N ILE A 179 2.24 9.68 -26.62
CA ILE A 179 3.40 8.98 -26.04
C ILE A 179 4.71 9.42 -26.76
N ASN A 180 4.59 9.99 -27.95
CA ASN A 180 5.71 10.52 -28.74
C ASN A 180 6.18 11.92 -28.30
N ASN A 181 5.41 12.62 -27.48
CA ASN A 181 5.74 13.94 -26.93
C ASN A 181 5.95 13.86 -25.41
N LYS A 182 6.95 13.10 -24.95
CA LYS A 182 7.34 13.12 -23.54
C LYS A 182 8.00 14.48 -23.26
N PRO A 183 7.46 15.30 -22.34
CA PRO A 183 8.25 16.37 -21.76
C PRO A 183 9.39 15.73 -20.98
N GLY A 184 10.61 16.11 -21.29
CA GLY A 184 11.83 15.67 -20.63
C GLY A 184 11.89 16.09 -19.15
#